data_b9c9445a1019b916c227b83137375376
#
_entry.id   b9c9445a1019b916c227b83137375376
#
_cell.length_a   1.000
_cell.length_b   1.000
_cell.length_c   1.000
_cell.angle_alpha   90.00
_cell.angle_beta   90.00
_cell.angle_gamma   90.00
#
_symmetry.space_group_name_H-M   'P 1'
#
loop_
_entity.id
_entity.type
_entity.pdbx_description
1 polymer ?
#
loop_
_entity_poly.entity_id
_entity_poly.type
_entity_poly.pdbx_seq_one_letter_code
_entity_poly.pdbx_strand_id
1 'polypeptide(L)'
;NIGFATLYFKRLFPRSTVHAFEANPNAFRLLEANVKGNALSNVHLNQVALSDAEGELSFFISDDAGTLLGSVRADRGGTSELKVKATRLSSLIASLDRVDAVKIDVEGAEWPILKDLKESGTLAKPMRYLIEYHHQMGSDAPRLSEFLAPFEAAGYRYQIAGKLNTITDFQDVLIHLQRG
;
A
#
# COMPACT_ATOMS: atom_id res chain seq x y z
N ASN A 1 -1.76 6.86 4.71
CA ASN A 1 -0.86 7.85 5.33
C ASN A 1 -1.36 9.28 5.03
N ILE A 2 -0.72 10.32 5.57
CA ILE A 2 -1.16 11.74 5.54
C ILE A 2 -1.06 12.42 4.17
N GLY A 3 -0.72 11.72 3.10
CA GLY A 3 -0.78 12.22 1.73
C GLY A 3 0.51 12.74 1.14
N PHE A 4 1.68 12.57 1.77
CA PHE A 4 2.95 13.03 1.19
C PHE A 4 3.23 12.41 -0.18
N ALA A 5 2.94 11.12 -0.38
CA ALA A 5 3.06 10.47 -1.67
C ALA A 5 2.13 11.11 -2.72
N THR A 6 0.88 11.41 -2.33
CA THR A 6 -0.10 12.10 -3.20
C THR A 6 0.40 13.49 -3.60
N LEU A 7 0.88 14.28 -2.64
CA LEU A 7 1.48 15.61 -2.91
C LEU A 7 2.66 15.49 -3.87
N TYR A 8 3.56 14.54 -3.63
CA TYR A 8 4.74 14.33 -4.47
C TYR A 8 4.36 13.94 -5.90
N PHE A 9 3.47 12.96 -6.08
CA PHE A 9 2.99 12.56 -7.40
C PHE A 9 2.29 13.70 -8.13
N LYS A 10 1.44 14.47 -7.46
CA LYS A 10 0.75 15.61 -8.05
C LYS A 10 1.70 16.76 -8.41
N ARG A 11 2.80 16.93 -7.67
CA ARG A 11 3.85 17.90 -8.02
C ARG A 11 4.59 17.49 -9.29
N LEU A 12 4.92 16.20 -9.45
CA LEU A 12 5.63 15.70 -10.64
C LEU A 12 4.70 15.53 -11.85
N PHE A 13 3.45 15.14 -11.61
CA PHE A 13 2.46 14.81 -12.64
C PHE A 13 1.14 15.55 -12.36
N PRO A 14 1.07 16.88 -12.55
CA PRO A 14 -0.09 17.69 -12.16
C PRO A 14 -1.41 17.24 -12.79
N ARG A 15 -1.36 16.68 -14.01
CA ARG A 15 -2.54 16.21 -14.75
C ARG A 15 -2.96 14.78 -14.45
N SER A 16 -2.20 14.06 -13.62
CA SER A 16 -2.56 12.68 -13.25
C SER A 16 -3.85 12.62 -12.44
N THR A 17 -4.58 11.51 -12.57
CA THR A 17 -5.60 11.12 -11.60
C THR A 17 -4.96 10.24 -10.55
N VAL A 18 -5.22 10.53 -9.28
CA VAL A 18 -4.68 9.78 -8.13
C VAL A 18 -5.83 9.20 -7.32
N HIS A 19 -5.79 7.90 -7.06
CA HIS A 19 -6.66 7.23 -6.10
C HIS A 19 -5.83 6.93 -4.86
N ALA A 20 -6.15 7.56 -3.74
CA ALA A 20 -5.46 7.38 -2.47
C ALA A 20 -6.35 6.60 -1.50
N PHE A 21 -5.75 5.64 -0.80
CA PHE A 21 -6.39 4.78 0.17
C PHE A 21 -5.71 4.95 1.51
N GLU A 22 -6.48 5.14 2.57
CA GLU A 22 -5.99 5.24 3.94
C GLU A 22 -7.06 4.72 4.91
N ALA A 23 -6.72 3.68 5.65
CA ALA A 23 -7.64 3.03 6.59
C ALA A 23 -7.72 3.75 7.94
N ASN A 24 -6.58 4.31 8.41
CA ASN A 24 -6.53 5.03 9.69
C ASN A 24 -7.33 6.35 9.60
N PRO A 25 -8.42 6.52 10.38
CA PRO A 25 -9.26 7.72 10.27
C PRO A 25 -8.52 9.01 10.66
N ASN A 26 -7.51 8.93 11.52
CA ASN A 26 -6.72 10.10 11.92
C ASN A 26 -5.78 10.53 10.78
N ALA A 27 -5.09 9.58 10.15
CA ALA A 27 -4.25 9.83 8.99
C ALA A 27 -5.09 10.29 7.79
N PHE A 28 -6.26 9.71 7.58
CA PHE A 28 -7.17 10.09 6.50
C PHE A 28 -7.63 11.54 6.60
N ARG A 29 -7.99 12.03 7.80
CA ARG A 29 -8.32 13.45 8.01
C ARG A 29 -7.18 14.40 7.61
N LEU A 30 -5.94 14.01 7.90
CA LEU A 30 -4.76 14.79 7.51
C LEU A 30 -4.51 14.71 6.00
N LEU A 31 -4.73 13.55 5.38
CA LEU A 31 -4.69 13.38 3.93
C LEU A 31 -5.69 14.33 3.25
N GLU A 32 -6.95 14.35 3.71
CA GLU A 32 -7.97 15.27 3.20
C GLU A 32 -7.55 16.74 3.33
N ALA A 33 -7.08 17.13 4.52
CA ALA A 33 -6.62 18.48 4.79
C ALA A 33 -5.45 18.89 3.87
N ASN A 34 -4.50 17.98 3.64
CA ASN A 34 -3.36 18.21 2.77
C ASN A 34 -3.76 18.34 1.30
N VAL A 35 -4.66 17.50 0.81
CA VAL A 35 -5.18 17.57 -0.56
C VAL A 35 -5.94 18.89 -0.79
N LYS A 36 -6.82 19.26 0.16
CA LYS A 36 -7.59 20.51 0.10
C LYS A 36 -6.69 21.73 0.26
N GLY A 37 -5.79 21.74 1.23
CA GLY A 37 -4.89 22.87 1.51
C GLY A 37 -3.93 23.18 0.37
N ASN A 38 -3.59 22.18 -0.46
CA ASN A 38 -2.75 22.34 -1.64
C ASN A 38 -3.57 22.47 -2.94
N ALA A 39 -4.89 22.62 -2.86
CA ALA A 39 -5.80 22.76 -4.00
C ALA A 39 -5.59 21.69 -5.10
N LEU A 40 -5.30 20.43 -4.70
CA LEU A 40 -5.05 19.36 -5.65
C LEU A 40 -6.34 18.90 -6.32
N SER A 41 -6.35 18.87 -7.65
CA SER A 41 -7.45 18.36 -8.46
C SER A 41 -7.21 16.89 -8.88
N ASN A 42 -8.28 16.19 -9.29
CA ASN A 42 -8.24 14.81 -9.74
C ASN A 42 -7.58 13.86 -8.70
N VAL A 43 -7.93 14.04 -7.43
CA VAL A 43 -7.55 13.15 -6.33
C VAL A 43 -8.81 12.54 -5.72
N HIS A 44 -8.91 11.22 -5.78
CA HIS A 44 -10.01 10.44 -5.20
C HIS A 44 -9.53 9.83 -3.89
N LEU A 45 -10.15 10.23 -2.78
CA LEU A 45 -9.79 9.81 -1.43
C LEU A 45 -10.71 8.69 -0.98
N ASN A 46 -10.15 7.59 -0.46
CA ASN A 46 -10.88 6.42 -0.04
C ASN A 46 -10.46 6.05 1.38
N GLN A 47 -11.37 6.20 2.36
CA GLN A 47 -11.14 5.80 3.74
C GLN A 47 -11.47 4.32 3.91
N VAL A 48 -10.60 3.46 3.38
CA VAL A 48 -10.74 2.00 3.42
C VAL A 48 -9.36 1.34 3.46
N ALA A 49 -9.29 0.13 4.02
CA ALA A 49 -8.13 -0.73 3.90
C ALA A 49 -8.14 -1.49 2.56
N LEU A 50 -6.97 -1.77 2.01
CA LEU A 50 -6.84 -2.69 0.88
C LEU A 50 -6.60 -4.11 1.41
N SER A 51 -7.33 -5.09 0.85
CA SER A 51 -7.26 -6.49 1.23
C SER A 51 -7.57 -7.41 0.04
N ASP A 52 -7.59 -8.71 0.26
CA ASP A 52 -8.01 -9.72 -0.73
C ASP A 52 -9.53 -9.96 -0.75
N ALA A 53 -10.30 -9.26 0.11
CA ALA A 53 -11.75 -9.38 0.19
C ALA A 53 -12.43 -8.03 0.48
N GLU A 54 -13.69 -7.93 0.07
CA GLU A 54 -14.58 -6.84 0.47
C GLU A 54 -15.15 -7.11 1.85
N GLY A 55 -15.48 -6.06 2.60
CA GLY A 55 -16.14 -6.18 3.90
C GLY A 55 -15.57 -5.29 4.98
N GLU A 56 -15.41 -5.84 6.18
CA GLU A 56 -14.77 -5.19 7.32
C GLU A 56 -13.63 -6.05 7.85
N LEU A 57 -12.58 -5.41 8.34
CA LEU A 57 -11.46 -6.07 8.99
C LEU A 57 -11.05 -5.34 10.27
N SER A 58 -10.34 -6.05 11.13
CA SER A 58 -9.68 -5.45 12.29
C SER A 58 -8.47 -4.66 11.83
N PHE A 59 -8.36 -3.44 12.33
CA PHE A 59 -7.26 -2.54 12.06
C PHE A 59 -6.76 -1.99 13.39
N PHE A 60 -5.46 -2.06 13.61
CA PHE A 60 -4.83 -1.72 14.87
C PHE A 60 -4.11 -0.39 14.73
N ILE A 61 -4.33 0.51 15.67
CA ILE A 61 -3.69 1.82 15.73
C ILE A 61 -2.98 2.00 17.07
N SER A 62 -1.94 2.81 17.06
CA SER A 62 -1.26 3.19 18.30
C SER A 62 -2.06 4.24 19.06
N ASP A 63 -2.12 4.10 20.38
CA ASP A 63 -2.68 5.11 21.28
C ASP A 63 -1.70 6.26 21.53
N ASP A 64 -0.46 6.17 21.08
CA ASP A 64 0.51 7.24 21.15
C ASP A 64 0.13 8.37 20.21
N ALA A 65 -0.19 9.54 20.77
CA ALA A 65 -0.61 10.73 20.03
C ALA A 65 0.46 11.24 19.02
N GLY A 66 1.70 10.77 19.13
CA GLY A 66 2.80 11.14 18.24
C GLY A 66 2.89 10.29 16.97
N THR A 67 2.13 9.18 16.87
CA THR A 67 2.21 8.28 15.72
C THR A 67 0.88 8.16 14.98
N LEU A 68 0.97 8.00 13.66
CA LEU A 68 -0.16 7.70 12.77
C LEU A 68 -0.04 6.27 12.20
N LEU A 69 0.82 5.45 12.80
CA LEU A 69 0.99 4.06 12.42
C LEU A 69 -0.33 3.31 12.60
N GLY A 70 -0.66 2.51 11.62
CA GLY A 70 -1.79 1.62 11.67
C GLY A 70 -1.57 0.43 10.75
N SER A 71 -2.05 -0.74 11.17
CA SER A 71 -1.82 -2.00 10.46
C SER A 71 -3.02 -2.93 10.63
N VAL A 72 -3.20 -3.84 9.70
CA VAL A 72 -4.09 -5.00 9.86
C VAL A 72 -3.53 -6.03 10.86
N ARG A 73 -2.31 -5.85 11.33
CA ARG A 73 -1.61 -6.71 12.30
C ARG A 73 -1.49 -6.00 13.65
N ALA A 74 -1.91 -6.67 14.71
CA ALA A 74 -1.83 -6.13 16.07
C ALA A 74 -0.38 -5.89 16.54
N ASP A 75 0.54 -6.77 16.13
CA ASP A 75 1.97 -6.68 16.48
C ASP A 75 2.70 -5.52 15.79
N ARG A 76 2.06 -4.87 14.82
CA ARG A 76 2.61 -3.71 14.07
C ARG A 76 1.82 -2.43 14.31
N GLY A 77 0.49 -2.50 14.31
CA GLY A 77 -0.37 -1.30 14.33
C GLY A 77 -0.51 -0.65 15.69
N GLY A 78 -0.48 -1.42 16.76
CA GLY A 78 -0.66 -0.92 18.13
C GLY A 78 -1.75 -1.64 18.91
N THR A 79 -2.21 -1.05 19.99
CA THR A 79 -3.06 -1.67 21.02
C THR A 79 -4.55 -1.43 20.82
N SER A 80 -4.95 -0.35 20.15
CA SER A 80 -6.35 -0.03 19.90
C SER A 80 -6.85 -0.64 18.62
N GLU A 81 -7.86 -1.52 18.71
CA GLU A 81 -8.52 -2.16 17.58
C GLU A 81 -9.71 -1.33 17.08
N LEU A 82 -9.79 -1.14 15.77
CA LEU A 82 -10.90 -0.53 15.05
C LEU A 82 -11.46 -1.51 14.01
N LYS A 83 -12.75 -1.39 13.69
CA LYS A 83 -13.31 -1.99 12.48
C LYS A 83 -13.27 -0.97 11.35
N VAL A 84 -12.61 -1.32 10.26
CA VAL A 84 -12.51 -0.50 9.07
C VAL A 84 -13.06 -1.24 7.87
N LYS A 85 -13.62 -0.49 6.92
CA LYS A 85 -14.02 -1.07 5.64
C LYS A 85 -12.80 -1.58 4.89
N ALA A 86 -12.97 -2.68 4.19
CA ALA A 86 -11.96 -3.28 3.32
C ALA A 86 -12.46 -3.37 1.89
N THR A 87 -11.57 -3.19 0.94
CA THR A 87 -11.87 -3.34 -0.49
C THR A 87 -10.70 -3.96 -1.24
N ARG A 88 -10.99 -4.48 -2.42
CA ARG A 88 -9.99 -5.09 -3.31
C ARG A 88 -9.38 -4.03 -4.23
N LEU A 89 -8.05 -3.97 -4.31
CA LEU A 89 -7.36 -3.08 -5.24
C LEU A 89 -7.66 -3.47 -6.70
N SER A 90 -7.82 -4.77 -6.96
CA SER A 90 -8.15 -5.30 -8.28
C SER A 90 -9.44 -4.74 -8.85
N SER A 91 -10.45 -4.47 -8.02
CA SER A 91 -11.73 -3.90 -8.46
C SER A 91 -11.53 -2.52 -9.10
N LEU A 92 -10.72 -1.67 -8.48
CA LEU A 92 -10.36 -0.37 -9.07
C LEU A 92 -9.51 -0.55 -10.33
N ILE A 93 -8.44 -1.34 -10.26
CA ILE A 93 -7.53 -1.55 -11.41
C ILE A 93 -8.29 -2.07 -12.62
N ALA A 94 -9.24 -2.99 -12.45
CA ALA A 94 -10.06 -3.53 -13.53
C ALA A 94 -10.90 -2.44 -14.23
N SER A 95 -11.43 -1.48 -13.46
CA SER A 95 -12.30 -0.41 -13.96
C SER A 95 -11.58 0.71 -14.73
N LEU A 96 -10.27 0.82 -14.60
CA LEU A 96 -9.46 1.85 -15.24
C LEU A 96 -8.92 1.36 -16.59
N ASP A 97 -8.90 2.19 -17.62
CA ASP A 97 -8.30 1.83 -18.91
C ASP A 97 -6.78 1.66 -18.80
N ARG A 98 -6.15 2.51 -18.01
CA ARG A 98 -4.69 2.57 -17.84
C ARG A 98 -4.34 2.81 -16.38
N VAL A 99 -3.27 2.15 -15.92
CA VAL A 99 -2.66 2.38 -14.61
C VAL A 99 -1.15 2.56 -14.80
N ASP A 100 -0.66 3.78 -14.59
CA ASP A 100 0.76 4.10 -14.78
C ASP A 100 1.61 3.62 -13.62
N ALA A 101 1.13 3.79 -12.38
CA ALA A 101 1.86 3.35 -11.20
C ALA A 101 0.91 3.00 -10.05
N VAL A 102 1.33 2.02 -9.25
CA VAL A 102 0.72 1.67 -7.96
C VAL A 102 1.80 1.78 -6.88
N LYS A 103 1.56 2.59 -5.84
CA LYS A 103 2.37 2.57 -4.62
C LYS A 103 1.64 1.71 -3.57
N ILE A 104 2.35 0.76 -2.98
CA ILE A 104 1.90 -0.10 -1.89
C ILE A 104 2.83 0.12 -0.70
N ASP A 105 2.24 0.50 0.44
CA ASP A 105 2.92 0.79 1.69
C ASP A 105 1.83 0.71 2.77
N VAL A 106 1.57 -0.50 3.24
CA VAL A 106 0.33 -0.86 3.96
C VAL A 106 0.60 -1.59 5.27
N GLU A 107 1.85 -1.52 5.72
CA GLU A 107 2.26 -1.98 7.06
C GLU A 107 1.80 -3.42 7.37
N GLY A 108 2.08 -4.35 6.43
CA GLY A 108 1.86 -5.79 6.60
C GLY A 108 0.67 -6.38 5.84
N ALA A 109 -0.05 -5.59 5.03
CA ALA A 109 -1.11 -6.10 4.15
C ALA A 109 -0.64 -6.36 2.70
N GLU A 110 0.66 -6.38 2.42
CA GLU A 110 1.23 -6.57 1.08
C GLU A 110 0.84 -7.93 0.48
N TRP A 111 0.81 -8.97 1.30
CA TRP A 111 0.44 -10.32 0.86
C TRP A 111 -1.04 -10.47 0.45
N PRO A 112 -2.02 -10.01 1.24
CA PRO A 112 -3.42 -9.97 0.80
C PRO A 112 -3.61 -9.19 -0.51
N ILE A 113 -2.94 -8.05 -0.67
CA ILE A 113 -3.02 -7.26 -1.91
C ILE A 113 -2.41 -8.02 -3.09
N LEU A 114 -1.24 -8.65 -2.92
CA LEU A 114 -0.64 -9.47 -3.99
C LEU A 114 -1.56 -10.63 -4.37
N LYS A 115 -2.16 -11.31 -3.40
CA LYS A 115 -3.13 -12.40 -3.63
C LYS A 115 -4.32 -11.90 -4.47
N ASP A 116 -4.93 -10.78 -4.08
CA ASP A 116 -6.02 -10.16 -4.83
C ASP A 116 -5.64 -9.86 -6.28
N LEU A 117 -4.50 -9.19 -6.51
CA LEU A 117 -4.05 -8.83 -7.85
C LEU A 117 -3.74 -10.06 -8.73
N LYS A 118 -3.20 -11.11 -8.12
CA LYS A 118 -2.88 -12.37 -8.80
C LYS A 118 -4.14 -13.15 -9.17
N GLU A 119 -5.05 -13.36 -8.22
CA GLU A 119 -6.28 -14.13 -8.42
C GLU A 119 -7.24 -13.45 -9.40
N SER A 120 -7.28 -12.11 -9.41
CA SER A 120 -8.10 -11.33 -10.36
C SER A 120 -7.47 -11.20 -11.75
N GLY A 121 -6.20 -11.59 -11.93
CA GLY A 121 -5.47 -11.38 -13.19
C GLY A 121 -5.09 -9.92 -13.48
N THR A 122 -5.26 -9.00 -12.53
CA THR A 122 -4.97 -7.57 -12.73
C THR A 122 -3.52 -7.19 -12.44
N LEU A 123 -2.70 -8.09 -11.90
CA LEU A 123 -1.31 -7.84 -11.54
C LEU A 123 -0.48 -7.25 -12.68
N ALA A 124 -0.71 -7.69 -13.91
CA ALA A 124 0.05 -7.23 -15.07
C ALA A 124 -0.44 -5.90 -15.68
N LYS A 125 -1.52 -5.30 -15.18
CA LYS A 125 -2.09 -4.07 -15.77
C LYS A 125 -1.30 -2.80 -15.44
N PRO A 126 -0.83 -2.54 -14.20
CA PRO A 126 0.01 -1.39 -13.91
C PRO A 126 1.37 -1.44 -14.65
N MET A 127 1.83 -0.28 -15.11
CA MET A 127 3.16 -0.20 -15.73
C MET A 127 4.28 -0.30 -14.70
N ARG A 128 4.02 0.19 -13.47
CA ARG A 128 5.00 0.23 -12.38
C ARG A 128 4.36 -0.08 -11.04
N TYR A 129 5.17 -0.67 -10.16
CA TYR A 129 4.89 -0.75 -8.74
C TYR A 129 6.02 -0.12 -7.93
N LEU A 130 5.66 0.56 -6.84
CA LEU A 130 6.54 1.09 -5.82
C LEU A 130 6.07 0.48 -4.51
N ILE A 131 6.76 -0.54 -4.02
CA ILE A 131 6.32 -1.31 -2.86
C ILE A 131 7.31 -1.12 -1.73
N GLU A 132 6.80 -0.76 -0.55
CA GLU A 132 7.50 -0.93 0.70
C GLU A 132 7.04 -2.27 1.29
N TYR A 133 7.92 -3.28 1.16
CA TYR A 133 7.64 -4.63 1.63
C TYR A 133 8.20 -4.80 3.03
N HIS A 134 7.31 -5.09 3.97
CA HIS A 134 7.64 -5.29 5.38
C HIS A 134 8.12 -6.73 5.60
N HIS A 135 9.43 -6.93 5.47
CA HIS A 135 10.07 -8.23 5.53
C HIS A 135 10.30 -8.68 6.97
N GLN A 136 10.09 -9.97 7.24
CA GLN A 136 10.25 -10.58 8.58
C GLN A 136 9.36 -9.93 9.65
N MET A 137 8.16 -9.52 9.27
CA MET A 137 7.19 -8.99 10.20
C MET A 137 6.59 -10.11 11.06
N GLY A 138 6.78 -10.02 12.37
CA GLY A 138 6.28 -11.01 13.33
C GLY A 138 6.96 -12.36 13.20
N SER A 139 6.21 -13.44 13.36
CA SER A 139 6.69 -14.83 13.29
C SER A 139 6.73 -15.40 11.86
N ASP A 140 6.42 -14.60 10.86
CA ASP A 140 6.36 -15.07 9.48
C ASP A 140 7.76 -15.39 8.95
N ALA A 141 7.88 -16.53 8.27
CA ALA A 141 9.12 -16.89 7.61
C ALA A 141 9.45 -15.90 6.48
N PRO A 142 10.73 -15.68 6.19
CA PRO A 142 11.15 -14.86 5.06
C PRO A 142 10.55 -15.39 3.75
N ARG A 143 9.79 -14.57 3.03
CA ARG A 143 9.05 -14.97 1.84
C ARG A 143 9.22 -13.99 0.67
N LEU A 144 10.32 -13.22 0.65
CA LEU A 144 10.53 -12.21 -0.38
C LEU A 144 10.59 -12.81 -1.78
N SER A 145 11.21 -13.97 -1.96
CA SER A 145 11.27 -14.65 -3.26
C SER A 145 9.88 -15.08 -3.76
N GLU A 146 9.03 -15.59 -2.87
CA GLU A 146 7.65 -15.95 -3.19
C GLU A 146 6.80 -14.71 -3.52
N PHE A 147 7.08 -13.59 -2.84
CA PHE A 147 6.41 -12.32 -3.12
C PHE A 147 6.78 -11.76 -4.51
N LEU A 148 8.03 -11.89 -4.92
CA LEU A 148 8.53 -11.39 -6.20
C LEU A 148 8.16 -12.27 -7.40
N ALA A 149 8.08 -13.59 -7.21
CA ALA A 149 7.87 -14.54 -8.30
C ALA A 149 6.64 -14.25 -9.18
N PRO A 150 5.46 -13.84 -8.68
CA PRO A 150 4.32 -13.46 -9.54
C PRO A 150 4.60 -12.24 -10.42
N PHE A 151 5.37 -11.27 -9.94
CA PHE A 151 5.75 -10.10 -10.72
C PHE A 151 6.74 -10.46 -11.83
N GLU A 152 7.72 -11.33 -11.54
CA GLU A 152 8.64 -11.86 -12.56
C GLU A 152 7.88 -12.61 -13.65
N ALA A 153 6.95 -13.48 -13.26
CA ALA A 153 6.10 -14.21 -14.18
C ALA A 153 5.22 -13.29 -15.04
N ALA A 154 4.84 -12.11 -14.52
CA ALA A 154 4.10 -11.08 -15.25
C ALA A 154 5.00 -10.16 -16.10
N GLY A 155 6.31 -10.42 -16.16
CA GLY A 155 7.25 -9.68 -17.00
C GLY A 155 7.80 -8.40 -16.40
N TYR A 156 7.70 -8.22 -15.07
CA TYR A 156 8.33 -7.11 -14.39
C TYR A 156 9.81 -7.36 -14.14
N ARG A 157 10.60 -6.30 -14.30
CA ARG A 157 11.96 -6.18 -13.78
C ARG A 157 11.92 -5.32 -12.52
N TYR A 158 12.84 -5.53 -11.59
CA TYR A 158 12.81 -4.79 -10.32
C TYR A 158 14.19 -4.39 -9.84
N GLN A 159 14.20 -3.35 -9.02
CA GLN A 159 15.31 -2.94 -8.17
C GLN A 159 14.87 -3.08 -6.73
N ILE A 160 15.77 -3.56 -5.89
CA ILE A 160 15.54 -3.71 -4.44
C ILE A 160 16.54 -2.81 -3.71
N ALA A 161 16.02 -2.06 -2.74
CA ALA A 161 16.83 -1.29 -1.81
C ALA A 161 16.35 -1.58 -0.38
N GLY A 162 17.29 -1.81 0.52
CA GLY A 162 17.02 -2.07 1.94
C GLY A 162 18.28 -1.98 2.74
N LYS A 163 18.15 -1.79 4.05
CA LYS A 163 19.25 -1.91 5.00
C LYS A 163 19.08 -3.23 5.74
N LEU A 164 20.09 -4.10 5.62
CA LEU A 164 20.17 -5.31 6.42
C LEU A 164 20.90 -4.95 7.72
N ASN A 165 20.22 -4.99 8.84
CA ASN A 165 20.85 -4.88 10.16
C ASN A 165 21.34 -6.25 10.61
N THR A 166 20.41 -7.22 10.70
CA THR A 166 20.71 -8.64 10.89
C THR A 166 19.81 -9.47 9.99
N ILE A 167 20.11 -10.74 9.78
CA ILE A 167 19.28 -11.63 8.93
C ILE A 167 17.97 -12.05 9.57
N THR A 168 17.78 -11.76 10.86
CA THR A 168 16.60 -12.15 11.64
C THR A 168 15.68 -10.98 11.98
N ASP A 169 16.16 -9.74 11.78
CA ASP A 169 15.40 -8.57 12.19
C ASP A 169 14.39 -8.14 11.11
N PHE A 170 13.34 -7.46 11.57
CA PHE A 170 12.41 -6.75 10.71
C PHE A 170 13.13 -5.75 9.79
N GLN A 171 12.70 -5.70 8.55
CA GLN A 171 13.30 -4.83 7.52
C GLN A 171 12.25 -4.24 6.60
N ASP A 172 12.39 -2.95 6.31
CA ASP A 172 11.69 -2.31 5.21
C ASP A 172 12.48 -2.52 3.92
N VAL A 173 11.88 -3.19 2.96
CA VAL A 173 12.48 -3.47 1.67
C VAL A 173 11.74 -2.68 0.60
N LEU A 174 12.41 -1.68 0.01
CA LEU A 174 11.85 -0.91 -1.09
C LEU A 174 12.03 -1.66 -2.41
N ILE A 175 10.94 -1.93 -3.10
CA ILE A 175 10.91 -2.65 -4.36
C ILE A 175 10.30 -1.76 -5.44
N HIS A 176 11.10 -1.44 -6.44
CA HIS A 176 10.62 -0.74 -7.64
C HIS A 176 10.49 -1.75 -8.77
N LEU A 177 9.29 -1.93 -9.28
CA LEU A 177 9.02 -2.83 -10.39
C LEU A 177 8.56 -2.04 -11.61
N GLN A 178 9.05 -2.44 -12.78
CA GLN A 178 8.64 -1.87 -14.05
C GLN A 178 8.50 -2.97 -15.09
N ARG A 179 7.41 -2.93 -15.84
CA ARG A 179 7.21 -3.77 -17.00
C ARG A 179 7.70 -3.04 -18.25
N GLY A 180 8.41 -3.75 -19.13
CA GLY A 180 8.92 -3.26 -20.40
C GLY A 180 7.86 -3.09 -21.46
#